data_c424d87ea567e7c6ad859a0a80d1489f
#
_entry.id   c424d87ea567e7c6ad859a0a80d1489f
#
_cell.length_a   1.000
_cell.length_b   1.000
_cell.length_c   1.000
_cell.angle_alpha   90.00
_cell.angle_beta   90.00
_cell.angle_gamma   90.00
#
_symmetry.space_group_name_H-M   'P 1'
#
loop_
_entity.id
_entity.type
_entity.pdbx_description
1 polymer ?
#
loop_
_entity_poly.entity_id
_entity_poly.type
_entity_poly.pdbx_seq_one_letter_code
_entity_poly.pdbx_strand_id
1 'polypeptide(L)'
;MHMTLDKLEVGMDAIIKSVDCDEASLRKHILDMGLTPGTEVTLVKVAPMGDPLELRVRGYELTLRKDDAARIELTDIHDAHEYRRNNERRTQVNHPGVGEDDGKKYTTLKRGEEIPEGTVIRFALAGNQNCGKTTLFNQLTGSNQHVGNFPGVTVDRKDGAIRGYKNTQITDLPGIYSMSPYTSEEIVTREFLMQEKPKGIINIVDATNMERNLYLTMQ
;
A
#
# COMPACT_ATOMS: atom_id res chain seq x y z
N MET A 1 27.81 18.72 -1.42
CA MET A 1 27.78 17.66 -2.44
C MET A 1 26.32 17.28 -2.58
N HIS A 2 25.71 17.45 -3.76
CA HIS A 2 24.33 17.03 -3.96
C HIS A 2 24.32 15.53 -4.19
N MET A 3 23.76 14.77 -3.28
CA MET A 3 23.60 13.33 -3.41
C MET A 3 22.11 13.00 -3.59
N THR A 4 21.81 12.18 -4.57
CA THR A 4 20.45 11.73 -4.89
C THR A 4 20.23 10.30 -4.40
N LEU A 5 18.97 9.93 -4.18
CA LEU A 5 18.59 8.66 -3.57
C LEU A 5 19.04 7.44 -4.39
N ASP A 6 19.15 7.56 -5.71
CA ASP A 6 19.67 6.51 -6.60
C ASP A 6 21.15 6.17 -6.37
N LYS A 7 21.89 7.03 -5.68
CA LYS A 7 23.30 6.87 -5.35
C LYS A 7 23.56 6.51 -3.89
N LEU A 8 22.52 6.38 -3.10
CA LEU A 8 22.64 5.93 -1.71
C LEU A 8 23.13 4.49 -1.69
N GLU A 9 24.03 4.15 -0.76
CA GLU A 9 24.51 2.79 -0.59
C GLU A 9 23.53 1.95 0.25
N VAL A 10 23.50 0.64 -0.02
CA VAL A 10 22.65 -0.29 0.74
C VAL A 10 23.05 -0.31 2.21
N GLY A 11 22.08 -0.17 3.10
CA GLY A 11 22.30 -0.11 4.54
C GLY A 11 22.58 1.30 5.10
N MET A 12 22.50 2.31 4.25
CA MET A 12 22.64 3.71 4.70
C MET A 12 21.27 4.35 4.91
N ASP A 13 21.20 5.20 5.93
CA ASP A 13 20.09 6.10 6.21
C ASP A 13 20.41 7.50 5.69
N ALA A 14 19.38 8.20 5.23
CA ALA A 14 19.49 9.59 4.82
C ALA A 14 18.19 10.34 5.03
N ILE A 15 18.23 11.66 5.13
CA ILE A 15 17.06 12.52 5.20
C ILE A 15 16.75 13.08 3.81
N ILE A 16 15.52 12.99 3.37
CA ILE A 16 15.04 13.61 2.13
C ILE A 16 15.10 15.13 2.30
N LYS A 17 15.91 15.79 1.47
CA LYS A 17 16.03 17.25 1.44
C LYS A 17 14.95 17.89 0.57
N SER A 18 14.82 17.41 -0.66
CA SER A 18 13.87 17.91 -1.63
C SER A 18 13.52 16.85 -2.67
N VAL A 19 12.36 17.02 -3.31
CA VAL A 19 11.93 16.24 -4.47
C VAL A 19 11.92 17.20 -5.66
N ASP A 20 12.92 17.07 -6.53
CA ASP A 20 13.07 17.89 -7.73
C ASP A 20 12.47 17.18 -8.93
N CYS A 21 11.25 17.57 -9.28
CA CYS A 21 10.48 16.95 -10.34
C CYS A 21 9.65 18.00 -11.08
N ASP A 22 9.91 18.16 -12.38
CA ASP A 22 9.19 19.09 -13.25
C ASP A 22 7.75 18.63 -13.50
N GLU A 23 7.52 17.31 -13.46
CA GLU A 23 6.20 16.72 -13.66
C GLU A 23 5.41 16.67 -12.35
N ALA A 24 4.32 17.45 -12.30
CA ALA A 24 3.49 17.56 -11.09
C ALA A 24 2.84 16.24 -10.67
N SER A 25 2.52 15.35 -11.62
CA SER A 25 1.96 14.01 -11.37
C SER A 25 2.95 13.11 -10.65
N LEU A 26 4.19 13.04 -11.14
CA LEU A 26 5.27 12.28 -10.53
C LEU A 26 5.63 12.82 -9.15
N ARG A 27 5.73 14.14 -9.02
CA ARG A 27 5.98 14.77 -7.72
C ARG A 27 4.90 14.41 -6.70
N LYS A 28 3.64 14.49 -7.09
CA LYS A 28 2.52 14.11 -6.23
C LYS A 28 2.62 12.64 -5.83
N HIS A 29 2.89 11.74 -6.79
CA HIS A 29 3.04 10.32 -6.54
C HIS A 29 4.15 10.01 -5.52
N ILE A 30 5.34 10.63 -5.66
CA ILE A 30 6.45 10.47 -4.71
C ILE A 30 6.05 10.95 -3.30
N LEU A 31 5.36 12.09 -3.20
CA LEU A 31 4.87 12.60 -1.92
C LEU A 31 3.78 11.72 -1.31
N ASP A 32 2.86 11.20 -2.12
CA ASP A 32 1.79 10.28 -1.71
C ASP A 32 2.36 8.96 -1.16
N MET A 33 3.50 8.50 -1.69
CA MET A 33 4.27 7.38 -1.14
C MET A 33 4.94 7.70 0.20
N GLY A 34 4.84 8.93 0.70
CA GLY A 34 5.41 9.36 1.98
C GLY A 34 6.87 9.79 1.90
N LEU A 35 7.44 9.92 0.70
CA LEU A 35 8.79 10.43 0.47
C LEU A 35 8.77 11.96 0.49
N THR A 36 8.55 12.55 1.67
CA THR A 36 8.43 14.00 1.87
C THR A 36 9.72 14.61 2.41
N PRO A 37 10.02 15.89 2.14
CA PRO A 37 11.15 16.56 2.75
C PRO A 37 11.16 16.43 4.28
N GLY A 38 12.32 16.13 4.86
CA GLY A 38 12.48 15.83 6.28
C GLY A 38 12.21 14.38 6.68
N THR A 39 11.78 13.53 5.75
CA THR A 39 11.58 12.10 6.04
C THR A 39 12.88 11.33 5.95
N GLU A 40 13.14 10.49 6.95
CA GLU A 40 14.26 9.55 6.96
C GLU A 40 13.96 8.35 6.05
N VAL A 41 14.94 7.96 5.24
CA VAL A 41 14.86 6.84 4.31
C VAL A 41 16.10 5.96 4.43
N THR A 42 15.90 4.63 4.48
CA THR A 42 16.96 3.62 4.44
C THR A 42 16.93 2.92 3.09
N LEU A 43 18.06 2.78 2.41
CA LEU A 43 18.15 1.87 1.28
C LEU A 43 18.39 0.44 1.79
N VAL A 44 17.37 -0.40 1.69
CA VAL A 44 17.41 -1.78 2.20
C VAL A 44 18.09 -2.71 1.20
N LYS A 45 17.74 -2.55 -0.08
CA LYS A 45 18.18 -3.46 -1.13
C LYS A 45 18.02 -2.83 -2.51
N VAL A 46 18.80 -3.32 -3.45
CA VAL A 46 18.68 -3.02 -4.88
C VAL A 46 18.41 -4.31 -5.63
N ALA A 47 17.48 -4.29 -6.56
CA ALA A 47 17.17 -5.47 -7.37
C ALA A 47 18.40 -5.92 -8.19
N PRO A 48 18.52 -7.21 -8.58
CA PRO A 48 19.72 -7.75 -9.22
C PRO A 48 20.19 -7.02 -10.49
N MET A 49 19.27 -6.37 -11.19
CA MET A 49 19.58 -5.56 -12.39
C MET A 49 19.79 -4.07 -12.09
N GLY A 50 19.82 -3.67 -10.81
CA GLY A 50 20.01 -2.28 -10.37
C GLY A 50 18.72 -1.45 -10.27
N ASP A 51 17.56 -2.02 -10.61
CA ASP A 51 16.23 -1.39 -10.57
C ASP A 51 15.16 -2.46 -10.33
N PRO A 52 14.17 -2.25 -9.44
CA PRO A 52 13.96 -1.09 -8.57
C PRO A 52 14.82 -1.09 -7.29
N LEU A 53 14.78 0.03 -6.59
CA LEU A 53 15.32 0.20 -5.25
C LEU A 53 14.26 -0.17 -4.21
N GLU A 54 14.64 -0.92 -3.18
CA GLU A 54 13.80 -1.24 -2.03
C GLU A 54 14.19 -0.36 -0.85
N LEU A 55 13.29 0.49 -0.43
CA LEU A 55 13.50 1.53 0.58
C LEU A 55 12.67 1.23 1.82
N ARG A 56 13.20 1.57 2.99
CA ARG A 56 12.42 1.63 4.22
C ARG A 56 12.19 3.08 4.60
N VAL A 57 10.93 3.42 4.83
CA VAL A 57 10.49 4.78 5.16
C VAL A 57 9.49 4.66 6.31
N ARG A 58 9.71 5.38 7.42
CA ARG A 58 8.81 5.38 8.60
C ARG A 58 8.37 3.98 9.06
N GLY A 59 9.25 2.97 8.91
CA GLY A 59 8.99 1.59 9.35
C GLY A 59 8.30 0.67 8.34
N TYR A 60 7.97 1.12 7.14
CA TYR A 60 7.48 0.28 6.06
C TYR A 60 8.47 0.21 4.89
N GLU A 61 8.33 -0.80 4.05
CA GLU A 61 9.13 -1.01 2.86
C GLU A 61 8.34 -0.60 1.61
N LEU A 62 8.99 0.14 0.73
CA LEU A 62 8.45 0.51 -0.58
C LEU A 62 9.50 0.27 -1.66
N THR A 63 9.03 0.03 -2.87
CA THR A 63 9.89 -0.05 -4.05
C THR A 63 9.75 1.24 -4.87
N LEU A 64 10.89 1.75 -5.33
CA LEU A 64 10.96 2.95 -6.15
C LEU A 64 11.86 2.69 -7.37
N ARG A 65 11.46 3.16 -8.53
CA ARG A 65 12.30 3.07 -9.72
C ARG A 65 13.52 3.97 -9.58
N LYS A 66 14.63 3.54 -10.16
CA LYS A 66 15.88 4.27 -10.09
C LYS A 66 15.79 5.68 -10.68
N ASP A 67 15.06 5.83 -11.79
CA ASP A 67 14.84 7.12 -12.44
C ASP A 67 14.05 8.10 -11.54
N ASP A 68 13.11 7.60 -10.74
CA ASP A 68 12.37 8.41 -9.78
C ASP A 68 13.21 8.74 -8.55
N ALA A 69 14.04 7.80 -8.10
CA ALA A 69 15.00 8.02 -7.01
C ALA A 69 16.06 9.07 -7.34
N ALA A 70 16.47 9.18 -8.60
CA ALA A 70 17.42 10.21 -9.06
C ALA A 70 16.89 11.64 -8.90
N ARG A 71 15.57 11.82 -8.70
CA ARG A 71 14.91 13.12 -8.51
C ARG A 71 14.77 13.53 -7.04
N ILE A 72 15.22 12.68 -6.12
CA ILE A 72 15.14 12.91 -4.68
C ILE A 72 16.51 13.27 -4.15
N GLU A 73 16.67 14.52 -3.71
CA GLU A 73 17.90 14.98 -3.07
C GLU A 73 17.94 14.55 -1.60
N LEU A 74 19.12 14.13 -1.16
CA LEU A 74 19.39 13.68 0.20
C LEU A 74 20.29 14.63 0.97
N THR A 75 20.15 14.58 2.27
CA THR A 75 21.05 15.20 3.25
C THR A 75 21.23 14.26 4.44
N ASP A 76 22.20 14.53 5.30
CA ASP A 76 22.42 13.81 6.57
C ASP A 76 22.52 12.29 6.39
N ILE A 77 23.51 11.87 5.58
CA ILE A 77 23.71 10.46 5.24
C ILE A 77 24.56 9.80 6.33
N HIS A 78 24.08 8.71 6.90
CA HIS A 78 24.75 7.97 7.96
C HIS A 78 24.43 6.45 7.91
N ASP A 79 25.19 5.65 8.65
CA ASP A 79 25.02 4.21 8.69
C ASP A 79 23.78 3.82 9.53
N ALA A 80 22.86 3.07 8.95
CA ALA A 80 21.63 2.59 9.59
C ALA A 80 21.88 1.74 10.84
N HIS A 81 23.03 1.07 10.95
CA HIS A 81 23.36 0.22 12.09
C HIS A 81 23.75 0.99 13.36
N GLU A 82 24.32 2.17 13.24
CA GLU A 82 24.71 3.00 14.39
C GLU A 82 23.51 3.66 15.06
N TYR A 83 22.52 4.08 14.27
CA TYR A 83 21.34 4.80 14.77
C TYR A 83 20.38 3.88 15.53
N ARG A 84 20.20 2.63 15.13
CA ARG A 84 19.33 1.66 15.82
C ARG A 84 19.79 1.33 17.23
N ARG A 85 21.10 1.23 17.48
CA ARG A 85 21.66 0.98 18.82
C ARG A 85 21.29 2.05 19.85
N ASN A 86 21.11 3.28 19.42
CA ASN A 86 20.79 4.41 20.31
C ASN A 86 19.30 4.60 20.55
N ASN A 87 18.43 4.07 19.68
CA ASN A 87 16.97 4.29 19.76
C ASN A 87 16.19 3.13 20.39
N GLU A 88 16.76 1.93 20.53
CA GLU A 88 16.11 0.79 21.19
C GLU A 88 15.83 1.01 22.71
N ARG A 89 16.27 2.13 23.27
CA ARG A 89 15.98 2.53 24.66
C ARG A 89 14.75 3.42 24.83
N ARG A 90 13.99 3.70 23.78
CA ARG A 90 12.78 4.54 23.84
C ARG A 90 11.50 3.71 23.85
N THR A 91 10.99 3.54 25.08
CA THR A 91 9.58 3.45 25.49
C THR A 91 8.74 2.30 24.96
N GLN A 92 8.57 1.29 25.81
CA GLN A 92 7.29 0.57 25.88
C GLN A 92 6.17 1.60 26.08
N VAL A 93 5.46 1.91 25.01
CA VAL A 93 4.17 2.61 25.11
C VAL A 93 3.19 1.57 25.65
N ASN A 94 2.72 1.74 26.88
CA ASN A 94 1.59 0.99 27.38
C ASN A 94 0.42 1.22 26.44
N HIS A 95 -0.03 0.16 25.77
CA HIS A 95 -1.21 0.17 24.91
C HIS A 95 -2.40 0.60 25.79
N PRO A 96 -3.12 1.66 25.47
CA PRO A 96 -4.42 1.90 26.10
C PRO A 96 -5.27 0.66 25.85
N GLY A 97 -5.81 0.08 26.92
CA GLY A 97 -6.63 -1.12 26.84
C GLY A 97 -7.66 -1.00 25.72
N VAL A 98 -7.94 -2.12 25.06
CA VAL A 98 -9.03 -2.23 24.09
C VAL A 98 -10.27 -1.70 24.79
N GLY A 99 -10.84 -0.59 24.26
CA GLY A 99 -12.03 0.02 24.82
C GLY A 99 -13.10 -1.01 25.07
N GLU A 100 -13.67 -1.03 26.25
CA GLU A 100 -14.78 -1.91 26.58
C GLU A 100 -15.90 -1.64 25.59
N ASP A 101 -16.36 -2.68 24.93
CA ASP A 101 -17.47 -2.65 24.02
C ASP A 101 -18.72 -2.20 24.78
N ASP A 102 -19.16 -0.97 24.61
CA ASP A 102 -20.37 -0.38 25.24
C ASP A 102 -21.68 -1.09 24.86
N GLY A 103 -21.61 -2.26 24.20
CA GLY A 103 -22.78 -3.03 23.81
C GLY A 103 -23.72 -2.31 22.84
N LYS A 104 -23.35 -1.14 22.35
CA LYS A 104 -24.12 -0.44 21.31
C LYS A 104 -23.85 -1.10 19.96
N LYS A 105 -24.74 -2.01 19.58
CA LYS A 105 -24.80 -2.51 18.21
C LYS A 105 -24.95 -1.32 17.27
N TYR A 106 -23.90 -0.98 16.54
CA TYR A 106 -23.96 -0.08 15.38
C TYR A 106 -24.74 -0.75 14.25
N THR A 107 -26.02 -1.04 14.50
CA THR A 107 -26.94 -1.56 13.51
C THR A 107 -27.89 -0.45 13.07
N THR A 108 -27.34 0.58 12.44
CA THR A 108 -28.14 1.43 11.57
C THR A 108 -27.66 1.33 10.14
N LEU A 109 -27.44 0.12 9.68
CA LEU A 109 -27.66 -0.14 8.27
C LEU A 109 -29.16 0.05 8.06
N LYS A 110 -29.56 1.16 7.44
CA LYS A 110 -30.84 1.22 6.74
C LYS A 110 -30.91 -0.11 5.98
N ARG A 111 -31.95 -0.93 6.23
CA ARG A 111 -32.17 -2.15 5.45
C ARG A 111 -32.04 -1.77 3.99
N GLY A 112 -30.90 -2.11 3.39
CA GLY A 112 -30.68 -1.97 1.96
C GLY A 112 -31.75 -2.82 1.26
N GLU A 113 -32.07 -2.44 0.04
CA GLU A 113 -32.91 -3.23 -0.85
C GLU A 113 -32.51 -4.70 -0.77
N GLU A 114 -33.45 -5.59 -0.59
CA GLU A 114 -33.20 -7.03 -0.54
C GLU A 114 -32.48 -7.43 -1.83
N ILE A 115 -31.28 -8.01 -1.68
CA ILE A 115 -30.51 -8.46 -2.83
C ILE A 115 -31.26 -9.65 -3.44
N PRO A 116 -31.65 -9.60 -4.72
CA PRO A 116 -32.39 -10.71 -5.35
C PRO A 116 -31.64 -12.02 -5.18
N GLU A 117 -32.40 -13.08 -4.90
CA GLU A 117 -31.84 -14.43 -4.75
C GLU A 117 -31.07 -14.83 -6.02
N GLY A 118 -29.85 -15.32 -5.87
CA GLY A 118 -28.96 -15.67 -7.01
C GLY A 118 -28.04 -14.57 -7.51
N THR A 119 -28.16 -13.35 -7.00
CA THR A 119 -27.22 -12.27 -7.37
C THR A 119 -25.82 -12.57 -6.87
N VAL A 120 -24.83 -12.47 -7.76
CA VAL A 120 -23.42 -12.58 -7.38
C VAL A 120 -22.97 -11.28 -6.73
N ILE A 121 -22.59 -11.36 -5.46
CA ILE A 121 -22.05 -10.24 -4.69
C ILE A 121 -20.54 -10.22 -4.89
N ARG A 122 -20.02 -9.11 -5.42
CA ARG A 122 -18.59 -8.92 -5.64
C ARG A 122 -18.00 -7.94 -4.64
N PHE A 123 -16.88 -8.35 -4.04
CA PHE A 123 -16.03 -7.52 -3.19
C PHE A 123 -14.68 -7.28 -3.87
N ALA A 124 -14.09 -6.13 -3.62
CA ALA A 124 -12.74 -5.82 -4.00
C ALA A 124 -11.84 -5.82 -2.76
N LEU A 125 -10.65 -6.40 -2.86
CA LEU A 125 -9.65 -6.37 -1.82
C LEU A 125 -8.60 -5.33 -2.19
N ALA A 126 -8.53 -4.25 -1.43
CA ALA A 126 -7.63 -3.14 -1.64
C ALA A 126 -6.62 -3.01 -0.50
N GLY A 127 -5.58 -2.22 -0.68
CA GLY A 127 -4.57 -1.92 0.32
C GLY A 127 -3.19 -1.76 -0.29
N ASN A 128 -2.23 -1.39 0.53
CA ASN A 128 -0.86 -1.13 0.08
C ASN A 128 -0.14 -2.41 -0.35
N GLN A 129 1.01 -2.24 -0.99
CA GLN A 129 1.91 -3.35 -1.24
C GLN A 129 2.36 -3.97 0.10
N ASN A 130 2.53 -5.29 0.11
CA ASN A 130 3.00 -6.06 1.27
C ASN A 130 2.13 -5.99 2.55
N CYS A 131 0.93 -5.43 2.51
CA CYS A 131 0.01 -5.37 3.66
C CYS A 131 -0.73 -6.68 3.96
N GLY A 132 -0.46 -7.76 3.20
CA GLY A 132 -1.08 -9.07 3.43
C GLY A 132 -2.36 -9.35 2.62
N LYS A 133 -2.70 -8.55 1.60
CA LYS A 133 -3.87 -8.75 0.72
C LYS A 133 -3.96 -10.18 0.17
N THR A 134 -2.94 -10.59 -0.53
CA THR A 134 -2.90 -11.91 -1.17
C THR A 134 -2.97 -13.05 -0.16
N THR A 135 -2.42 -12.87 1.05
CA THR A 135 -2.55 -13.84 2.13
C THR A 135 -4.02 -14.01 2.56
N LEU A 136 -4.72 -12.88 2.80
CA LEU A 136 -6.14 -12.91 3.13
C LEU A 136 -6.97 -13.46 1.97
N PHE A 137 -6.70 -13.05 0.73
CA PHE A 137 -7.35 -13.58 -0.46
C PHE A 137 -7.25 -15.10 -0.54
N ASN A 138 -6.04 -15.66 -0.35
CA ASN A 138 -5.81 -17.09 -0.38
C ASN A 138 -6.54 -17.84 0.75
N GLN A 139 -6.64 -17.24 1.94
CA GLN A 139 -7.40 -17.81 3.06
C GLN A 139 -8.90 -17.84 2.78
N LEU A 140 -9.44 -16.78 2.19
CA LEU A 140 -10.87 -16.67 1.88
C LEU A 140 -11.29 -17.58 0.73
N THR A 141 -10.49 -17.70 -0.31
CA THR A 141 -10.85 -18.40 -1.56
C THR A 141 -10.31 -19.84 -1.64
N GLY A 142 -9.15 -20.09 -1.04
CA GLY A 142 -8.46 -21.38 -1.14
C GLY A 142 -8.03 -21.72 -2.57
N SER A 143 -8.41 -22.92 -3.06
CA SER A 143 -8.09 -23.38 -4.41
C SER A 143 -9.06 -22.85 -5.49
N ASN A 144 -10.12 -22.14 -5.11
CA ASN A 144 -11.15 -21.64 -6.03
C ASN A 144 -10.78 -20.26 -6.57
N GLN A 145 -9.62 -20.16 -7.21
CA GLN A 145 -9.08 -18.92 -7.74
C GLN A 145 -9.00 -19.00 -9.26
N HIS A 146 -9.28 -17.88 -9.91
CA HIS A 146 -9.02 -17.65 -11.32
C HIS A 146 -7.95 -16.56 -11.43
N VAL A 147 -6.86 -16.86 -12.13
CA VAL A 147 -5.73 -15.94 -12.35
C VAL A 147 -5.74 -15.54 -13.82
N GLY A 148 -5.68 -14.27 -14.09
CA GLY A 148 -5.60 -13.67 -15.42
C GLY A 148 -4.95 -12.30 -15.34
N ASN A 149 -5.07 -11.52 -16.39
CA ASN A 149 -4.63 -10.12 -16.38
C ASN A 149 -5.85 -9.20 -16.47
N PHE A 150 -5.69 -7.98 -15.96
CA PHE A 150 -6.67 -6.94 -16.23
C PHE A 150 -6.67 -6.59 -17.74
N PRO A 151 -7.84 -6.27 -18.33
CA PRO A 151 -7.94 -5.99 -19.75
C PRO A 151 -6.98 -4.88 -20.19
N GLY A 152 -6.20 -5.14 -21.26
CA GLY A 152 -5.31 -4.16 -21.87
C GLY A 152 -4.00 -3.84 -21.17
N VAL A 153 -3.69 -4.53 -20.07
CA VAL A 153 -2.45 -4.33 -19.29
C VAL A 153 -1.85 -5.65 -18.83
N THR A 154 -0.58 -5.63 -18.44
CA THR A 154 0.15 -6.80 -17.92
C THR A 154 0.05 -6.95 -16.38
N VAL A 155 -0.97 -6.36 -15.79
CA VAL A 155 -1.21 -6.41 -14.34
C VAL A 155 -2.07 -7.62 -14.00
N ASP A 156 -1.62 -8.42 -13.04
CA ASP A 156 -2.30 -9.65 -12.61
C ASP A 156 -3.66 -9.33 -11.99
N ARG A 157 -4.68 -10.11 -12.41
CA ARG A 157 -6.02 -10.14 -11.82
C ARG A 157 -6.26 -11.49 -11.17
N LYS A 158 -6.70 -11.50 -9.93
CA LYS A 158 -7.07 -12.71 -9.20
C LYS A 158 -8.50 -12.58 -8.70
N ASP A 159 -9.37 -13.45 -9.20
CA ASP A 159 -10.76 -13.53 -8.75
C ASP A 159 -10.96 -14.87 -8.03
N GLY A 160 -11.80 -14.90 -7.01
CA GLY A 160 -12.11 -16.12 -6.29
C GLY A 160 -13.47 -16.10 -5.63
N ALA A 161 -14.07 -17.30 -5.51
CA ALA A 161 -15.28 -17.48 -4.72
C ALA A 161 -14.93 -17.61 -3.23
N ILE A 162 -15.65 -16.92 -2.36
CA ILE A 162 -15.43 -17.00 -0.90
C ILE A 162 -15.96 -18.33 -0.37
N ARG A 163 -15.14 -19.06 0.37
CA ARG A 163 -15.51 -20.35 0.96
C ARG A 163 -16.68 -20.19 1.94
N GLY A 164 -17.67 -21.06 1.82
CA GLY A 164 -18.84 -21.07 2.70
C GLY A 164 -19.93 -20.05 2.35
N TYR A 165 -19.68 -19.16 1.41
CA TYR A 165 -20.65 -18.15 0.99
C TYR A 165 -20.99 -18.32 -0.49
N LYS A 166 -22.19 -18.85 -0.76
CA LYS A 166 -22.69 -18.98 -2.13
C LYS A 166 -22.87 -17.61 -2.77
N ASN A 167 -22.60 -17.50 -4.05
CA ASN A 167 -22.75 -16.28 -4.84
C ASN A 167 -21.92 -15.09 -4.34
N THR A 168 -20.83 -15.33 -3.63
CA THR A 168 -19.93 -14.26 -3.17
C THR A 168 -18.55 -14.43 -3.79
N GLN A 169 -18.08 -13.40 -4.46
CA GLN A 169 -16.79 -13.35 -5.12
C GLN A 169 -15.94 -12.21 -4.55
N ILE A 170 -14.64 -12.40 -4.60
CA ILE A 170 -13.66 -11.38 -4.21
C ILE A 170 -12.59 -11.26 -5.29
N THR A 171 -12.19 -10.04 -5.60
CA THR A 171 -11.10 -9.72 -6.53
C THR A 171 -9.94 -9.13 -5.74
N ASP A 172 -8.75 -9.72 -5.88
CA ASP A 172 -7.51 -9.16 -5.32
C ASP A 172 -7.00 -8.06 -6.25
N LEU A 173 -7.00 -6.81 -5.78
CA LEU A 173 -6.51 -5.68 -6.53
C LEU A 173 -5.00 -5.49 -6.31
N PRO A 174 -4.28 -4.91 -7.28
CA PRO A 174 -2.88 -4.54 -7.10
C PRO A 174 -2.66 -3.70 -5.84
N GLY A 175 -1.47 -3.82 -5.26
CA GLY A 175 -1.07 -2.98 -4.13
C GLY A 175 -0.80 -1.57 -4.58
N ILE A 176 -1.56 -0.62 -4.04
CA ILE A 176 -1.42 0.79 -4.36
C ILE A 176 -1.34 1.65 -3.09
N TYR A 177 -0.77 2.83 -3.21
CA TYR A 177 -0.67 3.79 -2.13
C TYR A 177 -1.66 4.94 -2.25
N SER A 178 -2.11 5.22 -3.46
CA SER A 178 -3.12 6.24 -3.75
C SER A 178 -3.92 5.86 -4.99
N MET A 179 -5.06 6.52 -5.18
CA MET A 179 -5.89 6.40 -6.40
C MET A 179 -5.44 7.35 -7.51
N SER A 180 -4.28 7.99 -7.37
CA SER A 180 -3.71 8.87 -8.42
C SER A 180 -3.31 8.01 -9.63
N PRO A 181 -3.75 8.35 -10.85
CA PRO A 181 -3.52 7.52 -12.04
C PRO A 181 -2.09 7.72 -12.60
N TYR A 182 -1.09 7.28 -11.85
CA TYR A 182 0.30 7.40 -12.25
C TYR A 182 0.91 6.07 -12.69
N THR A 183 0.73 5.01 -11.90
CA THR A 183 1.21 3.66 -12.24
C THR A 183 0.11 2.85 -12.91
N SER A 184 0.50 1.79 -13.66
CA SER A 184 -0.47 0.86 -14.27
C SER A 184 -1.38 0.22 -13.23
N GLU A 185 -0.84 -0.08 -12.05
CA GLU A 185 -1.56 -0.67 -10.92
C GLU A 185 -2.62 0.30 -10.36
N GLU A 186 -2.28 1.57 -10.22
CA GLU A 186 -3.20 2.62 -9.75
C GLU A 186 -4.31 2.88 -10.77
N ILE A 187 -3.96 2.97 -12.05
CA ILE A 187 -4.92 3.13 -13.14
C ILE A 187 -5.91 1.95 -13.16
N VAL A 188 -5.40 0.73 -13.14
CA VAL A 188 -6.21 -0.50 -13.17
C VAL A 188 -7.12 -0.59 -11.97
N THR A 189 -6.62 -0.33 -10.78
CA THR A 189 -7.42 -0.36 -9.55
C THR A 189 -8.54 0.66 -9.61
N ARG A 190 -8.24 1.89 -10.02
CA ARG A 190 -9.24 2.95 -10.18
C ARG A 190 -10.31 2.58 -11.21
N GLU A 191 -9.90 2.12 -12.39
CA GLU A 191 -10.82 1.72 -13.44
C GLU A 191 -11.72 0.57 -13.01
N PHE A 192 -11.16 -0.45 -12.33
CA PHE A 192 -11.92 -1.55 -11.79
C PHE A 192 -13.01 -1.07 -10.83
N LEU A 193 -12.66 -0.22 -9.87
CA LEU A 193 -13.62 0.28 -8.88
C LEU A 193 -14.73 1.13 -9.53
N MET A 194 -14.40 1.91 -10.55
CA MET A 194 -15.34 2.79 -11.25
C MET A 194 -16.26 2.03 -12.23
N GLN A 195 -15.74 1.01 -12.91
CA GLN A 195 -16.47 0.27 -13.94
C GLN A 195 -17.22 -0.94 -13.37
N GLU A 196 -16.55 -1.79 -12.60
CA GLU A 196 -17.13 -3.02 -12.05
C GLU A 196 -18.03 -2.76 -10.83
N LYS A 197 -17.86 -1.61 -10.16
CA LYS A 197 -18.67 -1.16 -9.02
C LYS A 197 -18.94 -2.28 -8.02
N PRO A 198 -17.90 -2.83 -7.37
CA PRO A 198 -18.08 -3.89 -6.39
C PRO A 198 -19.05 -3.44 -5.29
N LYS A 199 -19.80 -4.38 -4.71
CA LYS A 199 -20.77 -4.10 -3.62
C LYS A 199 -20.09 -3.60 -2.34
N GLY A 200 -18.82 -3.94 -2.17
CA GLY A 200 -17.99 -3.46 -1.06
C GLY A 200 -16.51 -3.57 -1.37
N ILE A 201 -15.76 -2.71 -0.71
CA ILE A 201 -14.29 -2.70 -0.76
C ILE A 201 -13.79 -3.08 0.62
N ILE A 202 -12.95 -4.12 0.68
CA ILE A 202 -12.24 -4.51 1.91
C ILE A 202 -10.84 -3.93 1.80
N ASN A 203 -10.57 -2.87 2.55
CA ASN A 203 -9.25 -2.25 2.57
C ASN A 203 -8.41 -2.81 3.72
N ILE A 204 -7.25 -3.39 3.38
CA ILE A 204 -6.30 -3.89 4.37
C ILE A 204 -5.33 -2.79 4.73
N VAL A 205 -5.36 -2.41 5.99
CA VAL A 205 -4.55 -1.33 6.56
C VAL A 205 -3.48 -1.94 7.45
N ASP A 206 -2.21 -1.63 7.16
CA ASP A 206 -1.11 -1.95 8.04
C ASP A 206 -1.11 -0.96 9.22
N ALA A 207 -1.41 -1.47 10.42
CA ALA A 207 -1.52 -0.67 11.63
C ALA A 207 -0.18 -0.09 12.11
N THR A 208 0.95 -0.60 11.63
CA THR A 208 2.26 -0.06 11.97
C THR A 208 2.52 1.31 11.33
N ASN A 209 1.75 1.64 10.27
CA ASN A 209 1.83 2.92 9.57
C ASN A 209 0.45 3.44 9.16
N MET A 210 -0.37 3.69 10.15
CA MET A 210 -1.81 3.95 9.98
C MET A 210 -2.08 5.23 9.16
N GLU A 211 -1.36 6.32 9.42
CA GLU A 211 -1.58 7.61 8.75
C GLU A 211 -1.50 7.48 7.23
N ARG A 212 -0.48 6.80 6.75
CA ARG A 212 -0.29 6.59 5.31
C ARG A 212 -1.31 5.62 4.72
N ASN A 213 -1.60 4.53 5.42
CA ASN A 213 -2.52 3.51 4.92
C ASN A 213 -3.97 4.02 4.89
N LEU A 214 -4.36 4.89 5.83
CA LEU A 214 -5.66 5.54 5.83
C LEU A 214 -5.83 6.55 4.69
N TYR A 215 -4.75 7.07 4.13
CA TYR A 215 -4.83 7.97 2.97
C TYR A 215 -5.58 7.33 1.80
N LEU A 216 -5.25 6.07 1.46
CA LEU A 216 -5.97 5.30 0.45
C LEU A 216 -7.45 5.08 0.81
N THR A 217 -7.75 4.90 2.10
CA THR A 217 -9.12 4.67 2.58
C THR A 217 -10.01 5.92 2.43
N MET A 218 -9.41 7.11 2.46
CA MET A 218 -10.12 8.39 2.41
C MET A 218 -10.33 8.93 0.99
N GLN A 219 -9.75 8.31 -0.02
CA GLN A 219 -9.90 8.62 -1.44
C GLN A 219 -11.09 7.87 -2.08
#